data_890116b87826b63ebe38cb449c281b76
#
_entry.id   890116b87826b63ebe38cb449c281b76
#
_cell.length_a   1.000
_cell.length_b   1.000
_cell.length_c   1.000
_cell.angle_alpha   90.00
_cell.angle_beta   90.00
_cell.angle_gamma   90.00
#
_symmetry.space_group_name_H-M   'P 1'
#
loop_
_entity.id
_entity.type
_entity.pdbx_description
1 polymer ?
#
loop_
_entity_poly.entity_id
_entity_poly.type
_entity_poly.pdbx_seq_one_letter_code
_entity_poly.pdbx_strand_id
1 'polypeptide(L)'
;MSEIKNIRSRRKCPVSLLWISLLLVGFASSIFAAKDYSIETIPNVRLSNWLNHVSNPDGIITPDDAARINQLLNVVEDSLGIEVAVVAVNSIGDQDARMFATDLF
;
A
#
# COMPACT_ATOMS: atom_id res chain seq x y z
N MET A 1 47.41 -34.39 -7.94
CA MET A 1 47.34 -32.93 -7.81
C MET A 1 46.19 -32.33 -8.58
N SER A 2 45.97 -32.75 -9.80
CA SER A 2 44.87 -32.19 -10.61
C SER A 2 43.50 -32.59 -10.11
N GLU A 3 43.38 -33.68 -9.41
CA GLU A 3 42.10 -34.15 -8.88
C GLU A 3 41.51 -33.17 -7.87
N ILE A 4 42.33 -32.51 -7.12
CA ILE A 4 41.89 -31.56 -6.10
C ILE A 4 41.17 -30.38 -6.74
N LYS A 5 41.62 -29.90 -7.86
CA LYS A 5 41.02 -28.80 -8.58
C LYS A 5 39.61 -29.13 -9.09
N ASN A 6 39.45 -30.34 -9.58
CA ASN A 6 38.16 -30.78 -10.11
C ASN A 6 37.08 -30.85 -9.03
N ILE A 7 37.44 -31.28 -7.84
CA ILE A 7 36.49 -31.35 -6.73
C ILE A 7 36.00 -30.00 -6.34
N ARG A 8 36.84 -28.98 -6.37
CA ARG A 8 36.44 -27.62 -5.98
C ARG A 8 35.47 -27.02 -6.97
N SER A 9 35.67 -27.23 -8.26
CA SER A 9 34.77 -26.65 -9.25
C SER A 9 33.37 -27.25 -9.19
N ARG A 10 33.25 -28.52 -8.87
CA ARG A 10 31.94 -29.17 -8.77
C ARG A 10 31.11 -28.65 -7.63
N ARG A 11 31.74 -28.27 -6.55
CA ARG A 11 31.01 -27.75 -5.38
C ARG A 11 30.39 -26.35 -5.60
N LYS A 12 30.99 -25.55 -6.44
CA LYS A 12 30.53 -24.20 -6.71
C LYS A 12 29.20 -24.16 -7.45
N CYS A 13 29.02 -25.03 -8.43
CA CYS A 13 27.84 -25.02 -9.29
C CYS A 13 26.53 -25.23 -8.54
N PRO A 14 26.39 -26.22 -7.64
CA PRO A 14 25.13 -26.41 -6.92
C PRO A 14 24.78 -25.26 -6.03
N VAL A 15 25.76 -24.61 -5.42
CA VAL A 15 25.51 -23.44 -4.54
C VAL A 15 24.96 -22.29 -5.34
N SER A 16 25.47 -22.03 -6.52
CA SER A 16 24.98 -20.96 -7.39
C SER A 16 23.52 -21.17 -7.78
N LEU A 17 23.14 -22.39 -8.10
CA LEU A 17 21.77 -22.72 -8.47
C LEU A 17 20.79 -22.50 -7.33
N LEU A 18 21.20 -22.85 -6.11
CA LEU A 18 20.35 -22.61 -4.92
C LEU A 18 20.10 -21.13 -4.69
N TRP A 19 21.08 -20.30 -4.87
CA TRP A 19 20.93 -18.85 -4.71
C TRP A 19 19.96 -18.26 -5.72
N ILE A 20 20.03 -18.70 -6.96
CA ILE A 20 19.12 -18.24 -8.00
C ILE A 20 17.68 -18.63 -7.69
N SER A 21 17.45 -19.83 -7.18
CA SER A 21 16.13 -20.28 -6.80
C SER A 21 15.52 -19.44 -5.69
N LEU A 22 16.29 -19.07 -4.70
CA LEU A 22 15.83 -18.23 -3.61
C LEU A 22 15.42 -16.84 -4.09
N LEU A 23 16.17 -16.26 -5.01
CA LEU A 23 15.83 -14.96 -5.57
C LEU A 23 14.53 -15.00 -6.34
N LEU A 24 14.27 -16.05 -7.10
CA LEU A 24 13.01 -16.20 -7.83
C LEU A 24 11.80 -16.31 -6.91
N VAL A 25 11.91 -17.03 -5.82
CA VAL A 25 10.84 -17.15 -4.83
C VAL A 25 10.53 -15.79 -4.18
N GLY A 26 11.57 -15.03 -3.87
CA GLY A 26 11.40 -13.69 -3.31
C GLY A 26 10.66 -12.74 -4.24
N PHE A 27 10.91 -12.82 -5.53
CA PHE A 27 10.20 -12.01 -6.53
C PHE A 27 8.74 -12.38 -6.64
N ALA A 28 8.43 -13.68 -6.60
CA ALA A 28 7.04 -14.13 -6.74
C ALA A 28 6.14 -13.62 -5.62
N SER A 29 6.65 -13.50 -4.40
CA SER A 29 5.85 -13.08 -3.25
C SER A 29 5.47 -11.60 -3.29
N SER A 30 6.17 -10.75 -4.04
CA SER A 30 5.86 -9.33 -4.13
C SER A 30 4.69 -9.01 -5.07
N ILE A 31 4.24 -9.96 -5.89
CA ILE A 31 3.17 -9.75 -6.86
C ILE A 31 1.78 -9.68 -6.20
N PHE A 32 1.62 -10.19 -5.00
CA PHE A 32 0.34 -10.28 -4.32
C PHE A 32 0.02 -9.09 -3.41
N ALA A 33 0.65 -7.93 -3.64
CA ALA A 33 0.48 -6.77 -2.78
C ALA A 33 -0.79 -5.96 -3.08
N ALA A 34 -1.39 -6.11 -4.25
CA ALA A 34 -2.58 -5.35 -4.63
C ALA A 34 -3.82 -5.89 -3.92
N LYS A 35 -4.53 -5.02 -3.21
CA LYS A 35 -5.73 -5.36 -2.44
C LYS A 35 -6.84 -4.40 -2.79
N ASP A 36 -8.02 -4.95 -3.07
CA ASP A 36 -9.22 -4.15 -3.28
C ASP A 36 -9.86 -3.79 -1.96
N TYR A 37 -10.39 -2.58 -1.86
CA TYR A 37 -11.06 -2.11 -0.66
C TYR A 37 -12.57 -2.23 -0.80
N SER A 38 -13.23 -2.54 0.31
CA SER A 38 -14.66 -2.43 0.47
C SER A 38 -14.97 -1.29 1.45
N ILE A 39 -16.24 -0.93 1.57
CA ILE A 39 -16.68 0.12 2.49
C ILE A 39 -16.22 -0.17 3.92
N GLU A 40 -16.32 -1.44 4.34
CA GLU A 40 -15.96 -1.87 5.69
C GLU A 40 -14.45 -1.83 5.95
N THR A 41 -13.63 -1.92 4.91
CA THR A 41 -12.17 -1.94 5.05
C THR A 41 -11.51 -0.59 4.90
N ILE A 42 -12.23 0.44 4.51
CA ILE A 42 -11.72 1.82 4.48
C ILE A 42 -11.60 2.34 5.92
N PRO A 43 -10.40 2.76 6.36
CA PRO A 43 -10.25 3.31 7.71
C PRO A 43 -11.03 4.61 7.88
N ASN A 44 -11.84 4.68 8.93
CA ASN A 44 -12.49 5.92 9.32
C ASN A 44 -11.56 6.70 10.25
N VAL A 45 -10.78 7.60 9.66
CA VAL A 45 -9.74 8.34 10.38
C VAL A 45 -10.30 9.34 11.40
N ARG A 46 -11.57 9.75 11.24
CA ARG A 46 -12.23 10.67 12.17
C ARG A 46 -12.50 10.03 13.53
N LEU A 47 -12.60 8.71 13.58
CA LEU A 47 -12.80 8.00 14.85
C LEU A 47 -11.60 8.08 15.77
N SER A 48 -10.39 8.13 15.19
CA SER A 48 -9.16 8.26 15.98
C SER A 48 -8.80 9.71 16.26
N ASN A 49 -9.07 10.61 15.32
CA ASN A 49 -8.83 12.04 15.47
C ASN A 49 -9.81 12.80 14.56
N TRP A 50 -10.73 13.54 15.17
CA TRP A 50 -11.75 14.27 14.42
C TRP A 50 -11.21 15.39 13.52
N LEU A 51 -9.93 15.77 13.68
CA LEU A 51 -9.25 16.71 12.80
C LEU A 51 -8.73 16.07 11.52
N ASN A 52 -8.76 14.76 11.40
CA ASN A 52 -8.33 14.05 10.21
C ASN A 52 -9.47 13.94 9.20
N HIS A 53 -9.14 14.23 7.94
CA HIS A 53 -10.06 14.15 6.81
C HIS A 53 -9.59 13.17 5.75
N VAL A 54 -8.31 12.74 5.81
CA VAL A 54 -7.65 11.94 4.77
C VAL A 54 -7.49 10.51 5.22
N SER A 55 -8.14 9.58 4.52
CA SER A 55 -7.92 8.15 4.67
C SER A 55 -6.97 7.68 3.56
N ASN A 56 -5.76 7.29 3.93
CA ASN A 56 -4.66 7.00 3.01
C ASN A 56 -3.91 5.72 3.44
N PRO A 57 -4.60 4.57 3.50
CA PRO A 57 -4.02 3.34 4.03
C PRO A 57 -2.85 2.80 3.20
N ASP A 58 -2.82 3.10 1.91
CA ASP A 58 -1.78 2.62 0.99
C ASP A 58 -0.62 3.60 0.82
N GLY A 59 -0.65 4.74 1.51
CA GLY A 59 0.42 5.72 1.41
C GLY A 59 0.54 6.39 0.03
N ILE A 60 -0.57 6.52 -0.70
CA ILE A 60 -0.58 7.16 -2.02
C ILE A 60 -0.27 8.64 -1.90
N ILE A 61 -0.82 9.29 -0.89
CA ILE A 61 -0.57 10.69 -0.58
C ILE A 61 0.59 10.73 0.43
N THR A 62 1.55 11.62 0.22
CA THR A 62 2.67 11.77 1.16
C THR A 62 2.16 12.29 2.51
N PRO A 63 2.85 12.00 3.63
CA PRO A 63 2.44 12.51 4.95
C PRO A 63 2.35 14.03 5.00
N ASP A 64 3.25 14.74 4.33
CA ASP A 64 3.25 16.21 4.28
C ASP A 64 2.02 16.75 3.55
N ASP A 65 1.69 16.15 2.42
CA ASP A 65 0.52 16.55 1.64
C ASP A 65 -0.78 16.22 2.38
N ALA A 66 -0.85 15.08 3.03
CA ALA A 66 -2.00 14.70 3.86
C ALA A 66 -2.20 15.69 5.00
N ALA A 67 -1.13 16.14 5.64
CA ALA A 67 -1.21 17.16 6.69
C ALA A 67 -1.73 18.50 6.15
N ARG A 68 -1.29 18.91 4.97
CA ARG A 68 -1.78 20.14 4.33
C ARG A 68 -3.26 20.06 3.98
N ILE A 69 -3.69 18.92 3.45
CA ILE A 69 -5.10 18.68 3.12
C ILE A 69 -5.94 18.76 4.40
N ASN A 70 -5.50 18.11 5.48
CA ASN A 70 -6.20 18.15 6.76
C ASN A 70 -6.34 19.58 7.28
N GLN A 71 -5.29 20.38 7.23
CA GLN A 71 -5.33 21.79 7.64
C GLN A 71 -6.34 22.59 6.84
N LEU A 72 -6.30 22.42 5.52
CA LEU A 72 -7.22 23.14 4.63
C LEU A 72 -8.67 22.74 4.88
N LEU A 73 -8.95 21.46 5.03
CA LEU A 73 -10.29 20.95 5.25
C LEU A 73 -10.82 21.30 6.65
N ASN A 74 -9.96 21.43 7.65
CA ASN A 74 -10.35 21.93 8.95
C ASN A 74 -10.81 23.39 8.88
N VAL A 75 -10.13 24.22 8.09
CA VAL A 75 -10.55 25.61 7.86
C VAL A 75 -11.91 25.67 7.15
N VAL A 76 -12.11 24.81 6.15
CA VAL A 76 -13.39 24.73 5.42
C VAL A 76 -14.52 24.31 6.35
N GLU A 77 -14.30 23.31 7.19
CA GLU A 77 -15.31 22.85 8.15
C GLU A 77 -15.65 23.92 9.16
N ASP A 78 -14.64 24.59 9.73
CA ASP A 78 -14.85 25.63 10.72
C ASP A 78 -15.53 26.87 10.13
N SER A 79 -15.18 27.24 8.91
CA SER A 79 -15.67 28.45 8.27
C SER A 79 -17.04 28.28 7.63
N LEU A 80 -17.29 27.13 7.01
CA LEU A 80 -18.47 26.90 6.16
C LEU A 80 -19.41 25.82 6.71
N GLY A 81 -19.01 25.09 7.75
CA GLY A 81 -19.78 23.98 8.27
C GLY A 81 -19.89 22.79 7.31
N ILE A 82 -18.97 22.68 6.35
CA ILE A 82 -18.97 21.61 5.36
C ILE A 82 -17.92 20.60 5.76
N GLU A 83 -18.31 19.33 5.86
CA GLU A 83 -17.40 18.22 6.12
C GLU A 83 -16.99 17.57 4.81
N VAL A 84 -15.69 17.45 4.58
CA VAL A 84 -15.11 16.83 3.39
C VAL A 84 -14.21 15.68 3.82
N ALA A 85 -14.35 14.54 3.17
CA ALA A 85 -13.45 13.41 3.37
C ALA A 85 -12.71 13.10 2.07
N VAL A 86 -11.45 12.73 2.21
CA VAL A 86 -10.59 12.32 1.09
C VAL A 86 -10.17 10.88 1.33
N VAL A 87 -10.45 10.01 0.39
CA VAL A 87 -10.06 8.60 0.46
C VAL A 87 -9.17 8.27 -0.73
N ALA A 88 -7.95 7.87 -0.45
CA ALA A 88 -6.95 7.51 -1.45
C ALA A 88 -6.56 6.05 -1.26
N VAL A 89 -6.98 5.19 -2.18
CA VAL A 89 -6.72 3.75 -2.15
C VAL A 89 -6.29 3.28 -3.53
N ASN A 90 -5.56 2.17 -3.58
CA ASN A 90 -5.05 1.63 -4.83
C ASN A 90 -6.15 1.08 -5.73
N SER A 91 -7.17 0.45 -5.15
CA SER A 91 -8.24 -0.16 -5.93
C SER A 91 -9.49 -0.41 -5.08
N ILE A 92 -10.65 -0.25 -5.69
CA ILE A 92 -11.94 -0.71 -5.17
C ILE A 92 -12.50 -1.88 -5.98
N GLY A 93 -11.68 -2.47 -6.86
CA GLY A 93 -12.09 -3.57 -7.73
C GLY A 93 -13.10 -3.11 -8.79
N ASP A 94 -14.09 -3.93 -9.03
CA ASP A 94 -15.13 -3.66 -10.04
C ASP A 94 -16.25 -2.76 -9.53
N GLN A 95 -16.17 -2.26 -8.31
CA GLN A 95 -17.20 -1.41 -7.73
C GLN A 95 -17.27 -0.06 -8.45
N ASP A 96 -18.49 0.46 -8.62
CA ASP A 96 -18.70 1.79 -9.18
C ASP A 96 -18.22 2.85 -8.17
N ALA A 97 -17.33 3.75 -8.60
CA ALA A 97 -16.71 4.72 -7.71
C ALA A 97 -17.73 5.68 -7.10
N ARG A 98 -18.73 6.08 -7.86
CA ARG A 98 -19.76 7.00 -7.39
C ARG A 98 -20.63 6.37 -6.33
N MET A 99 -21.08 5.14 -6.57
CA MET A 99 -21.88 4.41 -5.59
C MET A 99 -21.06 4.09 -4.35
N PHE A 100 -19.80 3.72 -4.52
CA PHE A 100 -18.89 3.49 -3.41
C PHE A 100 -18.77 4.71 -2.51
N ALA A 101 -18.55 5.89 -3.09
CA ALA A 101 -18.47 7.13 -2.34
C ALA A 101 -19.78 7.46 -1.63
N THR A 102 -20.91 7.23 -2.27
CA THR A 102 -22.24 7.46 -1.68
C THR A 102 -22.49 6.56 -0.48
N ASP A 103 -22.14 5.28 -0.60
CA ASP A 103 -22.37 4.31 0.46
C ASP A 103 -21.39 4.46 1.62
N LEU A 104 -20.21 5.04 1.37
CA LEU A 104 -19.20 5.29 2.38
C LEU A 104 -19.62 6.38 3.37
N PHE A 105 -20.43 7.31 2.94
CA PHE A 105 -21.01 8.39 3.76
C PHE A 105 -22.44 8.01 4.19
#